data_c0c3c10f7df8b85050b421178a178edc
#
_entry.id   c0c3c10f7df8b85050b421178a178edc
#
_cell.length_a   1.000
_cell.length_b   1.000
_cell.length_c   1.000
_cell.angle_alpha   90.00
_cell.angle_beta   90.00
_cell.angle_gamma   90.00
#
_symmetry.space_group_name_H-M   'P 1'
#
loop_
_entity.id
_entity.type
_entity.pdbx_description
1 polymer ?
#
loop_
_entity_poly.entity_id
_entity_poly.type
_entity_poly.pdbx_seq_one_letter_code
_entity_poly.pdbx_strand_id
1 'polypeptide(L)'
;MDTTDRTIVALLRENARRSFQDIGQHVHLSAPAVKRRVDRLEREGVLLGYAAIVDPKAYGWHAEAFVDLYCEGNMAAGAIKAAVEREPGVISAHTVAGEASALLHVMAEDTKGLELALERIRATDGVTRTVTEVVLSTLFQR
;
A
#
# COMPACT_ATOMS: atom_id res chain seq x y z
N MET A 1 20.54 3.68 11.67
CA MET A 1 20.75 3.66 10.19
C MET A 1 21.82 4.69 9.83
N ASP A 2 22.96 4.26 9.33
CA ASP A 2 24.07 5.11 8.85
C ASP A 2 23.89 5.49 7.36
N THR A 3 24.85 6.26 6.80
CA THR A 3 24.81 6.68 5.38
C THR A 3 24.85 5.49 4.43
N THR A 4 25.66 4.49 4.73
CA THR A 4 25.75 3.27 3.94
C THR A 4 24.43 2.51 3.93
N ASP A 5 23.76 2.41 5.09
CA ASP A 5 22.44 1.77 5.17
C ASP A 5 21.40 2.52 4.33
N ARG A 6 21.43 3.86 4.34
CA ARG A 6 20.52 4.68 3.51
C ARG A 6 20.72 4.40 2.02
N THR A 7 21.97 4.27 1.59
CA THR A 7 22.31 3.93 0.20
C THR A 7 21.82 2.53 -0.15
N ILE A 8 22.02 1.53 0.72
CA ILE A 8 21.52 0.16 0.53
C ILE A 8 19.98 0.18 0.38
N VAL A 9 19.27 0.86 1.27
CA VAL A 9 17.81 0.97 1.20
C VAL A 9 17.38 1.67 -0.08
N ALA A 10 18.05 2.74 -0.52
CA ALA A 10 17.74 3.43 -1.77
C ALA A 10 17.88 2.51 -2.99
N LEU A 11 18.98 1.74 -3.07
CA LEU A 11 19.21 0.77 -4.14
C LEU A 11 18.16 -0.35 -4.15
N LEU A 12 17.76 -0.86 -2.99
CA LEU A 12 16.72 -1.87 -2.88
C LEU A 12 15.32 -1.33 -3.20
N ARG A 13 15.05 -0.05 -2.88
CA ARG A 13 13.80 0.61 -3.29
C ARG A 13 13.71 0.81 -4.80
N GLU A 14 14.83 1.08 -5.45
CA GLU A 14 14.89 1.18 -6.91
C GLU A 14 14.70 -0.18 -7.58
N ASN A 15 15.37 -1.21 -7.06
CA ASN A 15 15.26 -2.59 -7.55
C ASN A 15 15.49 -3.60 -6.43
N ALA A 16 14.41 -4.15 -5.89
CA ALA A 16 14.43 -5.15 -4.81
C ALA A 16 15.14 -6.47 -5.19
N ARG A 17 15.43 -6.70 -6.48
CA ARG A 17 16.14 -7.89 -6.98
C ARG A 17 17.65 -7.67 -7.18
N ARG A 18 18.21 -6.52 -6.78
CA ARG A 18 19.65 -6.31 -6.84
C ARG A 18 20.38 -7.36 -6.01
N SER A 19 21.47 -7.89 -6.55
CA SER A 19 22.33 -8.80 -5.79
C SER A 19 23.13 -8.04 -4.73
N PHE A 20 23.47 -8.71 -3.64
CA PHE A 20 24.34 -8.11 -2.61
C PHE A 20 25.74 -7.77 -3.15
N GLN A 21 26.18 -8.47 -4.20
CA GLN A 21 27.43 -8.14 -4.89
C GLN A 21 27.33 -6.82 -5.64
N ASP A 22 26.21 -6.58 -6.37
CA ASP A 22 25.96 -5.32 -7.07
C ASP A 22 25.85 -4.16 -6.06
N ILE A 23 25.05 -4.32 -5.01
CA ILE A 23 24.95 -3.34 -3.94
C ILE A 23 26.32 -3.05 -3.31
N GLY A 24 27.12 -4.10 -3.07
CA GLY A 24 28.45 -3.99 -2.49
C GLY A 24 29.39 -3.11 -3.32
N GLN A 25 29.32 -3.17 -4.65
CA GLN A 25 30.09 -2.29 -5.53
C GLN A 25 29.74 -0.82 -5.32
N HIS A 26 28.46 -0.48 -5.11
CA HIS A 26 28.00 0.89 -4.90
C HIS A 26 28.36 1.46 -3.52
N VAL A 27 28.44 0.60 -2.51
CA VAL A 27 28.72 1.02 -1.12
C VAL A 27 30.11 0.65 -0.64
N HIS A 28 30.97 0.13 -1.52
CA HIS A 28 32.35 -0.30 -1.24
C HIS A 28 32.45 -1.36 -0.11
N LEU A 29 31.51 -2.32 -0.11
CA LEU A 29 31.46 -3.43 0.83
C LEU A 29 31.45 -4.78 0.11
N SER A 30 31.90 -5.83 0.81
CA SER A 30 31.71 -7.20 0.33
C SER A 30 30.24 -7.64 0.42
N ALA A 31 29.84 -8.57 -0.45
CA ALA A 31 28.48 -9.11 -0.44
C ALA A 31 28.03 -9.66 0.95
N PRO A 32 28.88 -10.39 1.71
CA PRO A 32 28.55 -10.80 3.07
C PRO A 32 28.34 -9.62 4.05
N ALA A 33 29.07 -8.52 3.85
CA ALA A 33 28.91 -7.32 4.68
C ALA A 33 27.58 -6.60 4.37
N VAL A 34 27.22 -6.51 3.08
CA VAL A 34 25.89 -6.00 2.66
C VAL A 34 24.79 -6.87 3.24
N LYS A 35 24.90 -8.20 3.09
CA LYS A 35 23.90 -9.14 3.64
C LYS A 35 23.67 -8.90 5.13
N ARG A 36 24.71 -8.83 5.95
CA ARG A 36 24.56 -8.58 7.40
C ARG A 36 23.85 -7.27 7.71
N ARG A 37 24.08 -6.22 6.89
CA ARG A 37 23.39 -4.94 7.05
C ARG A 37 21.89 -5.05 6.68
N VAL A 38 21.58 -5.72 5.57
CA VAL A 38 20.18 -5.97 5.15
C VAL A 38 19.46 -6.79 6.19
N ASP A 39 20.03 -7.92 6.64
CA ASP A 39 19.43 -8.77 7.69
C ASP A 39 19.17 -7.98 9.00
N ARG A 40 20.02 -7.00 9.33
CA ARG A 40 19.80 -6.11 10.45
C ARG A 40 18.65 -5.14 10.20
N LEU A 41 18.60 -4.49 9.02
CA LEU A 41 17.55 -3.54 8.64
C LEU A 41 16.18 -4.19 8.61
N GLU A 42 16.09 -5.45 8.18
CA GLU A 42 14.87 -6.26 8.25
C GLU A 42 14.46 -6.52 9.69
N ARG A 43 15.38 -6.96 10.54
CA ARG A 43 15.13 -7.25 11.95
C ARG A 43 14.74 -6.00 12.76
N GLU A 44 15.31 -4.84 12.41
CA GLU A 44 14.98 -3.54 13.00
C GLU A 44 13.67 -2.94 12.44
N GLY A 45 13.01 -3.59 11.46
CA GLY A 45 11.78 -3.11 10.84
C GLY A 45 11.96 -1.88 9.95
N VAL A 46 13.17 -1.60 9.48
CA VAL A 46 13.45 -0.55 8.49
C VAL A 46 13.06 -1.03 7.09
N LEU A 47 13.40 -2.27 6.76
CA LEU A 47 12.91 -2.98 5.60
C LEU A 47 11.74 -3.87 6.04
N LEU A 48 10.53 -3.54 5.62
CA LEU A 48 9.31 -4.24 6.01
C LEU A 48 9.04 -5.48 5.16
N GLY A 49 9.71 -5.59 4.00
CA GLY A 49 9.53 -6.68 3.08
C GLY A 49 9.85 -6.29 1.65
N TYR A 50 9.59 -7.22 0.73
CA TYR A 50 9.78 -7.06 -0.71
C TYR A 50 8.50 -7.47 -1.41
N ALA A 51 8.03 -6.66 -2.35
CA ALA A 51 6.83 -6.94 -3.11
C ALA A 51 7.09 -6.81 -4.61
N ALA A 52 6.43 -7.64 -5.39
CA ALA A 52 6.36 -7.46 -6.83
C ALA A 52 5.31 -6.38 -7.15
N ILE A 53 5.67 -5.41 -7.97
CA ILE A 53 4.71 -4.49 -8.58
C ILE A 53 4.17 -5.21 -9.81
N VAL A 54 2.88 -5.50 -9.81
CA VAL A 54 2.20 -6.26 -10.87
C VAL A 54 1.15 -5.38 -11.52
N ASP A 55 0.99 -5.46 -12.84
CA ASP A 55 -0.09 -4.78 -13.55
C ASP A 55 -1.44 -5.27 -13.00
N PRO A 56 -2.28 -4.40 -12.42
CA PRO A 56 -3.59 -4.78 -11.91
C PRO A 56 -4.46 -5.48 -12.96
N LYS A 57 -4.32 -5.11 -14.23
CA LYS A 57 -5.05 -5.72 -15.35
C LYS A 57 -4.70 -7.20 -15.54
N ALA A 58 -3.46 -7.60 -15.20
CA ALA A 58 -3.05 -9.01 -15.23
C ALA A 58 -3.80 -9.86 -14.18
N TYR A 59 -4.32 -9.22 -13.12
CA TYR A 59 -5.23 -9.82 -12.13
C TYR A 59 -6.71 -9.69 -12.50
N GLY A 60 -7.02 -9.12 -13.68
CA GLY A 60 -8.40 -8.87 -14.09
C GLY A 60 -9.02 -7.62 -13.44
N TRP A 61 -8.25 -6.76 -12.79
CA TRP A 61 -8.76 -5.50 -12.22
C TRP A 61 -8.71 -4.38 -13.25
N HIS A 62 -9.88 -3.92 -13.65
CA HIS A 62 -10.05 -2.90 -14.69
C HIS A 62 -10.75 -1.63 -14.18
N ALA A 63 -11.24 -1.63 -12.94
CA ALA A 63 -11.80 -0.48 -12.27
C ALA A 63 -11.02 -0.19 -10.99
N GLU A 64 -10.72 1.09 -10.79
CA GLU A 64 -9.95 1.59 -9.65
C GLU A 64 -10.59 2.88 -9.13
N ALA A 65 -10.66 3.05 -7.82
CA ALA A 65 -11.18 4.25 -7.19
C ALA A 65 -10.48 4.58 -5.88
N PHE A 66 -10.45 5.86 -5.53
CA PHE A 66 -10.22 6.33 -4.18
C PHE A 66 -11.57 6.67 -3.56
N VAL A 67 -11.74 6.30 -2.30
CA VAL A 67 -13.02 6.43 -1.59
C VAL A 67 -12.80 7.10 -0.25
N ASP A 68 -13.34 8.30 -0.11
CA ASP A 68 -13.48 8.96 1.18
C ASP A 68 -14.57 8.27 1.99
N LEU A 69 -14.21 7.75 3.15
CA LEU A 69 -15.09 7.08 4.08
C LEU A 69 -15.45 8.04 5.23
N TYR A 70 -16.72 8.23 5.49
CA TYR A 70 -17.24 9.02 6.61
C TYR A 70 -17.93 8.09 7.60
N CYS A 71 -17.54 8.19 8.86
CA CYS A 71 -18.06 7.35 9.93
C CYS A 71 -18.80 8.16 10.99
N GLU A 72 -19.67 7.51 11.76
CA GLU A 72 -20.34 8.13 12.90
C GLU A 72 -19.34 8.50 14.00
N GLY A 73 -19.44 9.72 14.51
CA GLY A 73 -18.64 10.21 15.63
C GLY A 73 -17.13 10.06 15.40
N ASN A 74 -16.41 9.73 16.46
CA ASN A 74 -14.97 9.46 16.42
C ASN A 74 -14.70 7.95 16.42
N MET A 75 -15.05 7.27 15.32
CA MET A 75 -14.73 5.85 15.19
C MET A 75 -13.21 5.64 15.26
N ALA A 76 -12.77 4.75 16.16
CA ALA A 76 -11.35 4.46 16.33
C ALA A 76 -10.77 3.77 15.07
N ALA A 77 -9.50 4.03 14.76
CA ALA A 77 -8.81 3.46 13.60
C ALA A 77 -8.92 1.93 13.49
N GLY A 78 -8.90 1.23 14.65
CA GLY A 78 -9.07 -0.23 14.68
C GLY A 78 -10.47 -0.69 14.26
N ALA A 79 -11.51 0.09 14.58
CA ALA A 79 -12.89 -0.20 14.16
C ALA A 79 -13.05 0.07 12.65
N ILE A 80 -12.48 1.15 12.13
CA ILE A 80 -12.47 1.44 10.68
C ILE A 80 -11.75 0.30 9.94
N LYS A 81 -10.57 -0.12 10.43
CA LYS A 81 -9.85 -1.25 9.85
C LYS A 81 -10.73 -2.49 9.80
N ALA A 82 -11.32 -2.91 10.92
CA ALA A 82 -12.18 -4.10 10.99
C ALA A 82 -13.38 -4.02 10.04
N ALA A 83 -13.89 -2.81 9.79
CA ALA A 83 -15.00 -2.55 8.89
C ALA A 83 -14.67 -2.81 7.42
N VAL A 84 -13.43 -2.52 6.98
CA VAL A 84 -13.07 -2.53 5.55
C VAL A 84 -12.07 -3.62 5.16
N GLU A 85 -11.31 -4.21 6.11
CA GLU A 85 -10.27 -5.20 5.80
C GLU A 85 -10.79 -6.51 5.19
N ARG A 86 -12.10 -6.79 5.36
CA ARG A 86 -12.75 -7.99 4.81
C ARG A 86 -13.26 -7.80 3.39
N GLU A 87 -13.26 -6.57 2.88
CA GLU A 87 -13.66 -6.30 1.51
C GLU A 87 -12.49 -6.59 0.57
N PRO A 88 -12.58 -7.61 -0.29
CA PRO A 88 -11.45 -8.03 -1.13
C PRO A 88 -10.96 -6.95 -2.10
N GLY A 89 -11.85 -6.03 -2.50
CA GLY A 89 -11.52 -4.92 -3.37
C GLY A 89 -10.74 -3.80 -2.68
N VAL A 90 -10.69 -3.75 -1.34
CA VAL A 90 -9.93 -2.73 -0.60
C VAL A 90 -8.46 -3.12 -0.55
N ILE A 91 -7.63 -2.40 -1.30
CA ILE A 91 -6.19 -2.63 -1.41
C ILE A 91 -5.44 -1.95 -0.27
N SER A 92 -5.88 -0.76 0.12
CA SER A 92 -5.34 -0.05 1.28
C SER A 92 -6.39 0.84 1.93
N ALA A 93 -6.20 1.13 3.21
CA ALA A 93 -7.04 2.03 3.99
C ALA A 93 -6.15 2.88 4.90
N HIS A 94 -6.39 4.19 4.92
CA HIS A 94 -5.62 5.14 5.70
C HIS A 94 -6.56 6.07 6.46
N THR A 95 -6.35 6.24 7.76
CA THR A 95 -6.99 7.35 8.49
C THR A 95 -6.35 8.66 8.03
N VAL A 96 -7.15 9.68 7.81
CA VAL A 96 -6.69 10.96 7.28
C VAL A 96 -7.11 12.10 8.23
N ALA A 97 -6.34 13.18 8.22
CA ALA A 97 -6.70 14.41 8.90
C ALA A 97 -7.51 15.28 7.93
N GLY A 98 -8.81 15.42 8.19
CA GLY A 98 -9.72 16.17 7.32
C GLY A 98 -11.17 15.88 7.67
N GLU A 99 -12.06 16.09 6.74
CA GLU A 99 -13.50 15.80 6.92
C GLU A 99 -13.80 14.30 6.88
N ALA A 100 -13.09 13.55 6.01
CA ALA A 100 -13.23 12.11 5.94
C ALA A 100 -12.57 11.41 7.13
N SER A 101 -13.14 10.30 7.57
CA SER A 101 -12.56 9.44 8.62
C SER A 101 -11.41 8.58 8.09
N ALA A 102 -11.51 8.15 6.84
CA ALA A 102 -10.49 7.37 6.16
C ALA A 102 -10.52 7.58 4.64
N LEU A 103 -9.40 7.31 4.00
CA LEU A 103 -9.26 7.18 2.56
C LEU A 103 -8.99 5.71 2.22
N LEU A 104 -9.77 5.14 1.33
CA LEU A 104 -9.61 3.78 0.83
C LEU A 104 -9.12 3.81 -0.62
N HIS A 105 -8.27 2.86 -0.98
CA HIS A 105 -7.94 2.52 -2.35
C HIS A 105 -8.65 1.22 -2.70
N VAL A 106 -9.52 1.25 -3.70
CA VAL A 106 -10.40 0.14 -4.07
C VAL A 106 -10.16 -0.25 -5.52
N MET A 107 -10.02 -1.54 -5.79
CA MET A 107 -9.92 -2.10 -7.14
C MET A 107 -10.99 -3.18 -7.34
N ALA A 108 -11.45 -3.32 -8.57
CA ALA A 108 -12.44 -4.31 -8.96
C ALA A 108 -12.23 -4.78 -10.41
N GLU A 109 -12.85 -5.89 -10.77
CA GLU A 109 -12.79 -6.44 -12.11
C GLU A 109 -13.35 -5.45 -13.16
N ASP A 110 -14.46 -4.80 -12.81
CA ASP A 110 -15.13 -3.82 -13.65
C ASP A 110 -15.90 -2.78 -12.81
N THR A 111 -16.58 -1.87 -13.47
CA THR A 111 -17.40 -0.84 -12.83
C THR A 111 -18.52 -1.43 -11.95
N LYS A 112 -19.10 -2.57 -12.37
CA LYS A 112 -20.14 -3.25 -11.60
C LYS A 112 -19.57 -3.89 -10.33
N GLY A 113 -18.41 -4.51 -10.42
CA GLY A 113 -17.68 -5.03 -9.27
C GLY A 113 -17.33 -3.91 -8.28
N LEU A 114 -16.92 -2.74 -8.79
CA LEU A 114 -16.66 -1.55 -7.97
C LEU A 114 -17.93 -1.08 -7.25
N GLU A 115 -19.08 -0.98 -7.95
CA GLU A 115 -20.38 -0.62 -7.37
C GLU A 115 -20.74 -1.56 -6.22
N LEU A 116 -20.63 -2.87 -6.42
CA LEU A 116 -20.92 -3.88 -5.39
C LEU A 116 -19.98 -3.77 -4.18
N ALA A 117 -18.70 -3.49 -4.40
CA ALA A 117 -17.73 -3.26 -3.31
C ALA A 117 -18.14 -2.02 -2.48
N LEU A 118 -18.51 -0.93 -3.15
CA LEU A 118 -18.98 0.30 -2.51
C LEU A 118 -20.29 0.09 -1.72
N GLU A 119 -21.23 -0.70 -2.25
CA GLU A 119 -22.46 -1.05 -1.52
C GLU A 119 -22.16 -1.81 -0.24
N ARG A 120 -21.26 -2.80 -0.27
CA ARG A 120 -20.83 -3.54 0.92
C ARG A 120 -20.15 -2.65 1.95
N ILE A 121 -19.27 -1.75 1.49
CA ILE A 121 -18.61 -0.77 2.36
C ILE A 121 -19.64 0.14 3.03
N ARG A 122 -20.63 0.65 2.28
CA ARG A 122 -21.71 1.51 2.82
C ARG A 122 -22.63 0.78 3.79
N ALA A 123 -22.81 -0.52 3.61
CA ALA A 123 -23.65 -1.34 4.49
C ALA A 123 -22.94 -1.70 5.82
N THR A 124 -21.68 -1.32 6.00
CA THR A 124 -20.94 -1.59 7.23
C THR A 124 -21.39 -0.65 8.35
N ASP A 125 -21.60 -1.21 9.54
CA ASP A 125 -22.01 -0.45 10.72
C ASP A 125 -21.04 0.70 11.02
N GLY A 126 -21.59 1.88 11.30
CA GLY A 126 -20.84 3.09 11.58
C GLY A 126 -20.38 3.87 10.36
N VAL A 127 -20.57 3.37 9.13
CA VAL A 127 -20.34 4.12 7.90
C VAL A 127 -21.58 4.96 7.59
N THR A 128 -21.40 6.27 7.46
CA THR A 128 -22.52 7.20 7.20
C THR A 128 -22.60 7.64 5.75
N ARG A 129 -21.44 7.77 5.09
CA ARG A 129 -21.33 8.28 3.71
C ARG A 129 -20.01 7.83 3.10
N THR A 130 -20.00 7.70 1.77
CA THR A 130 -18.78 7.59 0.96
C THR A 130 -18.81 8.62 -0.16
N VAL A 131 -17.65 9.16 -0.50
CA VAL A 131 -17.41 9.92 -1.73
C VAL A 131 -16.39 9.15 -2.54
N THR A 132 -16.70 8.89 -3.81
CA THR A 132 -15.87 7.99 -4.65
C THR A 132 -15.32 8.75 -5.83
N GLU A 133 -14.03 8.68 -6.01
CA GLU A 133 -13.28 9.25 -7.13
C GLU A 133 -12.73 8.10 -7.98
N VAL A 134 -13.35 7.88 -9.14
CA VAL A 134 -12.91 6.82 -10.06
C VAL A 134 -11.65 7.26 -10.77
N VAL A 135 -10.62 6.41 -10.75
CA VAL A 135 -9.36 6.65 -11.46
C VAL A 135 -9.59 6.43 -12.95
N LEU A 136 -9.38 7.48 -13.74
CA LEU A 136 -9.48 7.40 -15.19
C LEU A 136 -8.15 6.95 -15.82
N SER A 137 -7.02 7.40 -15.25
CA SER A 137 -5.69 7.01 -15.69
C SER A 137 -4.68 7.23 -14.56
N THR A 138 -3.71 6.33 -14.44
CA THR A 138 -2.56 6.52 -13.56
C THR A 138 -1.46 7.24 -14.32
N LEU A 139 -1.07 8.43 -13.87
CA LEU A 139 -0.05 9.24 -14.55
C LEU A 139 1.35 8.65 -14.31
N PHE A 140 1.64 8.21 -13.10
CA PHE A 140 2.83 7.44 -12.74
C PHE A 140 2.64 6.75 -11.37
N GLN A 141 3.40 5.68 -11.15
CA GLN A 141 3.49 4.98 -9.86
C GLN A 141 4.96 4.59 -9.62
N ARG A 142 5.45 4.72 -8.38
CA ARG A 142 6.83 4.39 -7.97
C ARG A 142 6.83 3.50 -6.75
#